data_26e8799581215f42c9f3b19a5e3b8751
#
_entry.id   26e8799581215f42c9f3b19a5e3b8751
#
_cell.length_a   1.000
_cell.length_b   1.000
_cell.length_c   1.000
_cell.angle_alpha   90.00
_cell.angle_beta   90.00
_cell.angle_gamma   90.00
#
_symmetry.space_group_name_H-M   'P 1'
#
loop_
_entity.id
_entity.type
_entity.pdbx_description
1 polymer ?
#
loop_
_entity_poly.entity_id
_entity_poly.type
_entity_poly.pdbx_seq_one_letter_code
_entity_poly.pdbx_strand_id
1 'polypeptide(L)'
;MKTILICNQKGGVGKSMLCDEICYGLERDQVKFSLYDLDQQGSLTHEEKEVDNAAVAIVDTPGALQDDLTKWIEAADMIIVPTLMTRKDLAPLERMIKILQPFEGKKPILYVLNMYDRTNMTKDFYKWFDENYPECTTAILTRTTLLPQADACSMSIVDFAPRSTGAEHIKNIYAYIKTTLNIREGWR
;
A
#
# COMPACT_ATOMS: atom_id res chain seq x y z
N MET A 1 -12.31 -10.40 10.94
CA MET A 1 -11.52 -9.20 10.61
C MET A 1 -10.48 -9.57 9.57
N LYS A 2 -10.30 -8.77 8.52
CA LYS A 2 -9.26 -8.94 7.48
C LYS A 2 -8.11 -7.99 7.77
N THR A 3 -6.87 -8.47 7.74
CA THR A 3 -5.70 -7.65 8.07
C THR A 3 -4.91 -7.34 6.80
N ILE A 4 -4.69 -6.05 6.53
CA ILE A 4 -3.89 -5.51 5.45
C ILE A 4 -2.58 -4.99 6.05
N LEU A 5 -1.46 -5.57 5.66
CA LEU A 5 -0.13 -5.15 6.07
C LEU A 5 0.51 -4.31 4.97
N ILE A 6 0.95 -3.09 5.29
CA ILE A 6 1.70 -2.26 4.35
C ILE A 6 3.14 -2.20 4.85
N CYS A 7 4.06 -2.79 4.10
CA CYS A 7 5.44 -2.94 4.54
C CYS A 7 6.47 -2.77 3.42
N ASN A 8 7.61 -2.21 3.78
CA ASN A 8 8.85 -2.21 3.01
C ASN A 8 9.99 -1.81 3.96
N GLN A 9 11.15 -2.44 3.83
CA GLN A 9 12.34 -2.13 4.63
C GLN A 9 12.98 -0.77 4.29
N LYS A 10 12.42 -0.03 3.33
CA LYS A 10 12.90 1.29 2.94
C LYS A 10 11.93 2.39 3.37
N GLY A 11 12.45 3.46 3.97
CA GLY A 11 11.69 4.67 4.28
C GLY A 11 11.37 5.49 3.02
N GLY A 12 10.30 6.30 3.07
CA GLY A 12 9.93 7.24 2.02
C GLY A 12 9.39 6.62 0.73
N VAL A 13 8.99 5.35 0.73
CA VAL A 13 8.44 4.66 -0.45
C VAL A 13 6.93 4.87 -0.63
N GLY A 14 6.24 5.50 0.36
CA GLY A 14 4.82 5.80 0.31
C GLY A 14 3.94 4.83 1.09
N LYS A 15 4.44 4.18 2.14
CA LYS A 15 3.65 3.29 3.00
C LYS A 15 2.47 4.02 3.64
N SER A 16 2.74 5.03 4.46
CA SER A 16 1.73 5.78 5.20
C SER A 16 0.73 6.49 4.27
N MET A 17 1.20 7.06 3.15
CA MET A 17 0.32 7.63 2.14
C MET A 17 -0.67 6.60 1.57
N LEU A 18 -0.23 5.37 1.28
CA LEU A 18 -1.13 4.29 0.84
C LEU A 18 -2.06 3.83 1.96
N CYS A 19 -1.60 3.79 3.21
CA CYS A 19 -2.42 3.57 4.37
C CYS A 19 -3.60 4.54 4.41
N ASP A 20 -3.32 5.85 4.36
CA ASP A 20 -4.34 6.90 4.39
C ASP A 20 -5.33 6.77 3.22
N GLU A 21 -4.85 6.55 2.00
CA GLU A 21 -5.72 6.40 0.83
C GLU A 21 -6.63 5.16 0.92
N ILE A 22 -6.17 4.08 1.56
CA ILE A 22 -6.99 2.89 1.83
C ILE A 22 -8.01 3.21 2.94
N CYS A 23 -7.62 3.92 4.01
CA CYS A 23 -8.52 4.37 5.08
C CYS A 23 -9.66 5.21 4.51
N TYR A 24 -9.35 6.23 3.70
CA TYR A 24 -10.37 7.03 3.00
C TYR A 24 -11.29 6.17 2.11
N GLY A 25 -10.73 5.14 1.47
CA GLY A 25 -11.53 4.19 0.69
C GLY A 25 -12.54 3.43 1.54
N LEU A 26 -12.10 2.92 2.69
CA LEU A 26 -12.95 2.20 3.64
C LEU A 26 -14.02 3.13 4.25
N GLU A 27 -13.68 4.39 4.52
CA GLU A 27 -14.64 5.40 5.01
C GLU A 27 -15.73 5.70 3.98
N ARG A 28 -15.36 5.90 2.70
CA ARG A 28 -16.34 6.07 1.62
C ARG A 28 -17.30 4.89 1.50
N ASP A 29 -16.79 3.68 1.67
CA ASP A 29 -17.57 2.45 1.62
C ASP A 29 -18.28 2.12 2.95
N GLN A 30 -18.16 2.98 3.98
CA GLN A 30 -18.74 2.80 5.31
C GLN A 30 -18.33 1.46 5.97
N VAL A 31 -17.11 1.01 5.72
CA VAL A 31 -16.53 -0.20 6.32
C VAL A 31 -15.90 0.14 7.65
N LYS A 32 -16.23 -0.59 8.72
CA LYS A 32 -15.57 -0.43 10.01
C LYS A 32 -14.14 -0.97 9.94
N PHE A 33 -13.18 -0.17 10.33
CA PHE A 33 -11.77 -0.58 10.33
C PHE A 33 -11.02 -0.07 11.56
N SER A 34 -9.99 -0.83 11.95
CA SER A 34 -8.94 -0.42 12.88
C SER A 34 -7.70 -0.01 12.10
N LEU A 35 -6.95 0.94 12.63
CA LEU A 35 -5.67 1.39 12.07
C LEU A 35 -4.60 1.31 13.16
N TYR A 36 -3.53 0.59 12.87
CA TYR A 36 -2.37 0.44 13.73
C TYR A 36 -1.16 1.10 13.09
N ASP A 37 -0.63 2.15 13.73
CA ASP A 37 0.57 2.86 13.32
C ASP A 37 1.77 2.31 14.10
N LEU A 38 2.58 1.47 13.46
CA LEU A 38 3.82 0.97 14.03
C LEU A 38 5.01 1.87 13.70
N ASP A 39 4.83 2.88 12.82
CA ASP A 39 5.85 3.87 12.49
C ASP A 39 5.66 5.12 13.36
N GLN A 40 6.35 5.15 14.50
CA GLN A 40 6.28 6.25 15.46
C GLN A 40 6.72 7.64 14.92
N GLN A 41 6.98 7.75 13.62
CA GLN A 41 7.36 9.02 12.99
C GLN A 41 6.16 9.94 12.69
N GLY A 42 4.92 9.47 12.92
CA GLY A 42 3.71 10.27 12.77
C GLY A 42 3.47 10.74 11.34
N SER A 43 3.63 9.86 10.38
CA SER A 43 3.49 10.15 8.94
C SER A 43 2.09 9.91 8.38
N LEU A 44 1.15 9.45 9.21
CA LEU A 44 -0.26 9.24 8.86
C LEU A 44 -1.07 10.50 9.09
N THR A 45 -2.04 10.74 8.20
CA THR A 45 -3.09 11.77 8.37
C THR A 45 -4.20 11.27 9.28
N HIS A 46 -4.54 9.96 9.17
CA HIS A 46 -5.51 9.34 10.08
C HIS A 46 -4.88 9.04 11.43
N GLU A 47 -5.65 9.27 12.49
CA GLU A 47 -5.27 8.86 13.83
C GLU A 47 -5.37 7.34 14.01
N GLU A 48 -4.41 6.75 14.72
CA GLU A 48 -4.48 5.37 15.16
C GLU A 48 -5.78 5.11 15.91
N LYS A 49 -6.47 4.02 15.58
CA LYS A 49 -7.73 3.63 16.21
C LYS A 49 -7.92 2.13 16.26
N GLU A 50 -8.40 1.66 17.41
CA GLU A 50 -8.92 0.30 17.56
C GLU A 50 -10.44 0.36 17.64
N VAL A 51 -11.11 -0.39 16.78
CA VAL A 51 -12.58 -0.37 16.66
C VAL A 51 -13.13 -1.77 16.92
N ASP A 52 -14.04 -1.87 17.89
CA ASP A 52 -14.73 -3.13 18.20
C ASP A 52 -15.48 -3.66 16.99
N ASN A 53 -15.32 -4.95 16.71
CA ASN A 53 -15.89 -5.63 15.54
C ASN A 53 -15.51 -4.99 14.21
N ALA A 54 -14.29 -4.47 14.10
CA ALA A 54 -13.77 -3.99 12.82
C ALA A 54 -13.76 -5.12 11.77
N ALA A 55 -14.22 -4.80 10.57
CA ALA A 55 -14.18 -5.73 9.45
C ALA A 55 -12.77 -5.84 8.86
N VAL A 56 -12.01 -4.74 8.91
CA VAL A 56 -10.66 -4.62 8.37
C VAL A 56 -9.72 -4.04 9.43
N ALA A 57 -8.49 -4.54 9.49
CA ALA A 57 -7.37 -3.93 10.18
C ALA A 57 -6.32 -3.49 9.16
N ILE A 58 -5.83 -2.26 9.27
CA ILE A 58 -4.72 -1.74 8.49
C ILE A 58 -3.52 -1.58 9.41
N VAL A 59 -2.36 -2.04 8.97
CA VAL A 59 -1.12 -1.95 9.73
C VAL A 59 -0.07 -1.23 8.88
N ASP A 60 0.30 -0.01 9.30
CA ASP A 60 1.46 0.71 8.75
C ASP A 60 2.72 0.33 9.50
N THR A 61 3.80 0.02 8.78
CA THR A 61 5.05 -0.43 9.38
C THR A 61 6.20 0.56 9.17
N PRO A 62 7.11 0.70 10.16
CA PRO A 62 8.35 1.45 9.96
C PRO A 62 9.24 0.81 8.89
N GLY A 63 10.11 1.62 8.26
CA GLY A 63 11.07 1.13 7.29
C GLY A 63 12.16 0.22 7.86
N ALA A 64 12.32 0.16 9.19
CA ALA A 64 13.38 -0.58 9.86
C ALA A 64 12.92 -1.83 10.63
N LEU A 65 11.65 -2.26 10.45
CA LEU A 65 11.09 -3.40 11.17
C LEU A 65 11.72 -4.71 10.65
N GLN A 66 12.77 -5.19 11.31
CA GLN A 66 13.45 -6.43 10.89
C GLN A 66 13.01 -7.65 11.71
N ASP A 67 12.93 -7.54 13.02
CA ASP A 67 12.78 -8.70 13.90
C ASP A 67 11.34 -9.22 14.02
N ASP A 68 10.32 -8.36 13.87
CA ASP A 68 8.91 -8.72 13.98
C ASP A 68 8.17 -8.78 12.64
N LEU A 69 8.81 -8.41 11.52
CA LEU A 69 8.16 -8.35 10.21
C LEU A 69 7.53 -9.68 9.80
N THR A 70 8.20 -10.79 10.07
CA THR A 70 7.70 -12.14 9.75
C THR A 70 6.39 -12.44 10.48
N LYS A 71 6.27 -12.06 11.74
CA LYS A 71 5.04 -12.24 12.53
C LYS A 71 3.86 -11.46 11.94
N TRP A 72 4.13 -10.21 11.53
CA TRP A 72 3.11 -9.38 10.88
C TRP A 72 2.71 -9.94 9.50
N ILE A 73 3.69 -10.43 8.73
CA ILE A 73 3.42 -11.11 7.46
C ILE A 73 2.56 -12.36 7.69
N GLU A 74 2.86 -13.16 8.71
CA GLU A 74 2.08 -14.35 9.06
C GLU A 74 0.65 -14.03 9.47
N ALA A 75 0.44 -12.94 10.20
CA ALA A 75 -0.87 -12.50 10.67
C ALA A 75 -1.72 -11.83 9.58
N ALA A 76 -1.10 -11.28 8.52
CA ALA A 76 -1.80 -10.55 7.48
C ALA A 76 -2.62 -11.47 6.56
N ASP A 77 -3.79 -11.01 6.11
CA ASP A 77 -4.58 -11.62 5.03
C ASP A 77 -4.12 -11.10 3.65
N MET A 78 -3.53 -9.91 3.58
CA MET A 78 -2.98 -9.30 2.38
C MET A 78 -1.76 -8.45 2.71
N ILE A 79 -0.77 -8.45 1.83
CA ILE A 79 0.45 -7.67 1.99
C ILE A 79 0.56 -6.68 0.82
N ILE A 80 0.86 -5.42 1.12
CA ILE A 80 1.11 -4.37 0.14
C ILE A 80 2.54 -3.87 0.30
N VAL A 81 3.29 -3.89 -0.79
CA VAL A 81 4.71 -3.50 -0.81
C VAL A 81 4.90 -2.32 -1.76
N PRO A 82 4.79 -1.08 -1.26
CA PRO A 82 5.14 0.08 -2.08
C PRO A 82 6.65 0.15 -2.29
N THR A 83 7.07 0.51 -3.50
CA THR A 83 8.48 0.74 -3.84
C THR A 83 8.60 1.90 -4.82
N LEU A 84 9.70 2.67 -4.73
CA LEU A 84 10.02 3.65 -5.76
C LEU A 84 10.73 2.96 -6.93
N MET A 85 10.65 3.59 -8.10
CA MET A 85 11.19 3.03 -9.35
C MET A 85 12.57 3.64 -9.65
N THR A 86 13.50 3.55 -8.71
CA THR A 86 14.86 4.05 -8.87
C THR A 86 15.90 2.93 -8.68
N ARG A 87 17.11 3.13 -9.19
CA ARG A 87 18.22 2.17 -9.01
C ARG A 87 18.50 1.84 -7.54
N LYS A 88 18.26 2.81 -6.64
CA LYS A 88 18.50 2.63 -5.20
C LYS A 88 17.41 1.75 -4.53
N ASP A 89 16.30 1.50 -5.21
CA ASP A 89 15.18 0.72 -4.70
C ASP A 89 15.25 -0.75 -5.11
N LEU A 90 16.09 -1.12 -6.09
CA LEU A 90 16.22 -2.50 -6.58
C LEU A 90 16.60 -3.46 -5.45
N ALA A 91 17.73 -3.23 -4.78
CA ALA A 91 18.21 -4.14 -3.74
C ALA A 91 17.26 -4.22 -2.51
N PRO A 92 16.66 -3.14 -1.99
CA PRO A 92 15.59 -3.23 -1.00
C PRO A 92 14.38 -4.04 -1.46
N LEU A 93 13.93 -3.86 -2.71
CA LEU A 93 12.81 -4.60 -3.27
C LEU A 93 13.11 -6.10 -3.40
N GLU A 94 14.28 -6.46 -3.92
CA GLU A 94 14.71 -7.86 -4.02
C GLU A 94 14.79 -8.54 -2.64
N ARG A 95 15.22 -7.82 -1.61
CA ARG A 95 15.18 -8.35 -0.23
C ARG A 95 13.76 -8.60 0.25
N MET A 96 12.83 -7.66 -0.03
CA MET A 96 11.42 -7.84 0.31
C MET A 96 10.82 -9.03 -0.41
N ILE A 97 11.08 -9.18 -1.72
CA ILE A 97 10.61 -10.33 -2.50
C ILE A 97 11.12 -11.64 -1.88
N LYS A 98 12.40 -11.73 -1.53
CA LYS A 98 12.97 -12.93 -0.87
C LYS A 98 12.30 -13.24 0.47
N ILE A 99 11.99 -12.22 1.28
CA ILE A 99 11.28 -12.39 2.56
C ILE A 99 9.86 -12.91 2.32
N LEU A 100 9.20 -12.44 1.28
CA LEU A 100 7.81 -12.77 0.95
C LEU A 100 7.66 -14.08 0.18
N GLN A 101 8.71 -14.57 -0.46
CA GLN A 101 8.70 -15.80 -1.26
C GLN A 101 8.05 -17.01 -0.57
N PRO A 102 8.26 -17.29 0.75
CA PRO A 102 7.59 -18.39 1.44
C PRO A 102 6.07 -18.25 1.55
N PHE A 103 5.54 -17.07 1.32
CA PHE A 103 4.12 -16.71 1.43
C PHE A 103 3.43 -16.57 0.07
N GLU A 104 4.18 -16.59 -1.04
CA GLU A 104 3.63 -16.59 -2.40
C GLU A 104 2.67 -17.77 -2.62
N GLY A 105 1.56 -17.50 -3.30
CA GLY A 105 0.49 -18.48 -3.50
C GLY A 105 -0.34 -18.82 -2.25
N LYS A 106 0.09 -18.39 -1.05
CA LYS A 106 -0.63 -18.58 0.20
C LYS A 106 -1.39 -17.32 0.62
N LYS A 107 -0.86 -16.16 0.28
CA LYS A 107 -1.42 -14.84 0.60
C LYS A 107 -1.32 -13.93 -0.60
N PRO A 108 -2.31 -13.07 -0.85
CA PRO A 108 -2.22 -12.02 -1.84
C PRO A 108 -1.10 -11.03 -1.47
N ILE A 109 -0.19 -10.79 -2.40
CA ILE A 109 0.88 -9.80 -2.28
C ILE A 109 0.74 -8.83 -3.45
N LEU A 110 0.62 -7.53 -3.16
CA LEU A 110 0.53 -6.47 -4.16
C LEU A 110 1.76 -5.58 -4.08
N TYR A 111 2.55 -5.54 -5.15
CA TYR A 111 3.66 -4.61 -5.29
C TYR A 111 3.17 -3.32 -5.94
N VAL A 112 3.25 -2.18 -5.22
CA VAL A 112 2.86 -0.88 -5.74
C VAL A 112 4.09 -0.14 -6.22
N LEU A 113 4.25 -0.05 -7.56
CA LEU A 113 5.33 0.67 -8.22
C LEU A 113 5.00 2.16 -8.20
N ASN A 114 5.50 2.85 -7.17
CA ASN A 114 5.16 4.23 -6.86
C ASN A 114 6.06 5.23 -7.60
N MET A 115 5.56 6.45 -7.78
CA MET A 115 6.25 7.57 -8.46
C MET A 115 6.57 7.29 -9.93
N TYR A 116 5.71 6.55 -10.65
CA TYR A 116 5.84 6.36 -12.08
C TYR A 116 5.64 7.68 -12.84
N ASP A 117 6.62 8.11 -13.60
CA ASP A 117 6.62 9.39 -14.31
C ASP A 117 6.83 9.28 -15.84
N ARG A 118 6.78 8.05 -16.38
CA ARG A 118 6.99 7.72 -17.80
C ARG A 118 8.39 8.04 -18.33
N THR A 119 9.36 8.36 -17.50
CA THR A 119 10.75 8.47 -17.89
C THR A 119 11.32 7.11 -18.32
N ASN A 120 12.45 7.10 -19.03
CA ASN A 120 13.11 5.83 -19.39
C ASN A 120 13.46 5.03 -18.12
N MET A 121 13.90 5.71 -17.06
CA MET A 121 14.24 5.04 -15.80
C MET A 121 13.04 4.26 -15.21
N THR A 122 11.86 4.85 -15.15
CA THR A 122 10.67 4.17 -14.59
C THR A 122 10.13 3.10 -15.55
N LYS A 123 10.23 3.30 -16.86
CA LYS A 123 9.87 2.27 -17.84
C LYS A 123 10.82 1.08 -17.81
N ASP A 124 12.12 1.34 -17.71
CA ASP A 124 13.15 0.29 -17.64
C ASP A 124 13.01 -0.50 -16.33
N PHE A 125 12.71 0.19 -15.22
CA PHE A 125 12.44 -0.47 -13.93
C PHE A 125 11.21 -1.37 -14.01
N TYR A 126 10.10 -0.88 -14.59
CA TYR A 126 8.89 -1.67 -14.77
C TYR A 126 9.16 -2.92 -15.63
N LYS A 127 9.84 -2.72 -16.77
CA LYS A 127 10.20 -3.83 -17.66
C LYS A 127 11.08 -4.86 -16.95
N TRP A 128 12.12 -4.39 -16.24
CA TRP A 128 12.97 -5.25 -15.42
C TRP A 128 12.16 -6.05 -14.39
N PHE A 129 11.22 -5.40 -13.69
CA PHE A 129 10.40 -6.08 -12.70
C PHE A 129 9.53 -7.16 -13.34
N ASP A 130 8.84 -6.84 -14.42
CA ASP A 130 7.96 -7.76 -15.15
C ASP A 130 8.73 -8.96 -15.74
N GLU A 131 9.95 -8.74 -16.25
CA GLU A 131 10.79 -9.79 -16.78
C GLU A 131 11.39 -10.73 -15.72
N ASN A 132 11.69 -10.22 -14.52
CA ASN A 132 12.35 -11.00 -13.47
C ASN A 132 11.35 -11.59 -12.45
N TYR A 133 10.16 -11.03 -12.33
CA TYR A 133 9.12 -11.42 -11.36
C TYR A 133 7.72 -11.45 -12.01
N PRO A 134 7.53 -12.24 -13.10
CA PRO A 134 6.28 -12.24 -13.88
C PRO A 134 5.06 -12.75 -13.10
N GLU A 135 5.26 -13.52 -12.04
CA GLU A 135 4.17 -13.99 -11.16
C GLU A 135 3.73 -12.94 -10.14
N CYS A 136 4.50 -11.87 -9.91
CA CYS A 136 4.17 -10.85 -8.93
C CYS A 136 3.02 -9.97 -9.40
N THR A 137 1.99 -9.82 -8.58
CA THR A 137 0.91 -8.87 -8.87
C THR A 137 1.38 -7.44 -8.62
N THR A 138 1.26 -6.58 -9.63
CA THR A 138 1.71 -5.20 -9.57
C THR A 138 0.59 -4.20 -9.79
N ALA A 139 0.72 -3.03 -9.19
CA ALA A 139 -0.05 -1.84 -9.51
C ALA A 139 0.92 -0.65 -9.70
N ILE A 140 0.57 0.26 -10.60
CA ILE A 140 1.34 1.49 -10.82
C ILE A 140 0.65 2.64 -10.11
N LEU A 141 1.43 3.46 -9.40
CA LEU A 141 0.98 4.75 -8.88
C LEU A 141 1.81 5.86 -9.51
N THR A 142 1.13 6.73 -10.25
CA THR A 142 1.80 7.80 -10.98
C THR A 142 2.38 8.87 -10.04
N ARG A 143 3.54 9.42 -10.40
CA ARG A 143 4.08 10.60 -9.75
C ARG A 143 3.16 11.79 -9.98
N THR A 144 2.72 12.43 -8.91
CA THR A 144 1.85 13.60 -8.98
C THR A 144 2.06 14.51 -7.78
N THR A 145 1.88 15.80 -7.97
CA THR A 145 1.87 16.79 -6.89
C THR A 145 0.52 16.87 -6.19
N LEU A 146 -0.50 16.18 -6.73
CA LEU A 146 -1.87 16.22 -6.17
C LEU A 146 -1.98 15.37 -4.89
N LEU A 147 -1.22 14.28 -4.76
CA LEU A 147 -1.20 13.47 -3.54
C LEU A 147 -0.77 14.29 -2.30
N PRO A 148 0.41 14.94 -2.28
CA PRO A 148 0.78 15.77 -1.13
C PRO A 148 -0.11 17.00 -0.94
N GLN A 149 -0.78 17.50 -1.99
CA GLN A 149 -1.76 18.58 -1.83
C GLN A 149 -3.06 18.10 -1.19
N ALA A 150 -3.54 16.90 -1.56
CA ALA A 150 -4.70 16.27 -0.95
C ALA A 150 -4.43 15.97 0.53
N ASP A 151 -3.25 15.40 0.83
CA ASP A 151 -2.78 15.11 2.18
C ASP A 151 -2.76 16.37 3.06
N ALA A 152 -2.20 17.48 2.55
CA ALA A 152 -2.20 18.78 3.25
C ALA A 152 -3.62 19.32 3.54
N CYS A 153 -4.64 18.85 2.82
CA CYS A 153 -6.04 19.16 3.05
C CYS A 153 -6.77 18.08 3.88
N SER A 154 -6.07 17.07 4.37
CA SER A 154 -6.64 15.88 5.04
C SER A 154 -7.74 15.25 4.19
N MET A 155 -7.45 15.05 2.90
CA MET A 155 -8.36 14.46 1.93
C MET A 155 -7.68 13.37 1.11
N SER A 156 -8.46 12.37 0.67
CA SER A 156 -8.02 11.46 -0.37
C SER A 156 -7.83 12.20 -1.70
N ILE A 157 -6.83 11.80 -2.50
CA ILE A 157 -6.70 12.27 -3.88
C ILE A 157 -7.96 11.97 -4.71
N VAL A 158 -8.69 10.92 -4.34
CA VAL A 158 -9.94 10.52 -5.03
C VAL A 158 -11.03 11.59 -4.86
N ASP A 159 -11.06 12.28 -3.72
CA ASP A 159 -12.03 13.34 -3.42
C ASP A 159 -11.47 14.71 -3.82
N PHE A 160 -10.17 14.94 -3.63
CA PHE A 160 -9.49 16.18 -3.96
C PHE A 160 -9.39 16.42 -5.47
N ALA A 161 -9.01 15.40 -6.23
CA ALA A 161 -8.79 15.49 -7.68
C ALA A 161 -9.35 14.27 -8.43
N PRO A 162 -10.67 14.02 -8.43
CA PRO A 162 -11.31 12.77 -8.83
C PRO A 162 -11.09 12.34 -10.28
N ARG A 163 -10.69 13.29 -11.15
CA ARG A 163 -10.43 13.05 -12.59
C ARG A 163 -8.94 12.91 -12.91
N SER A 164 -8.06 12.94 -11.90
CA SER A 164 -6.63 12.82 -12.10
C SER A 164 -6.23 11.35 -12.30
N THR A 165 -5.13 11.11 -13.01
CA THR A 165 -4.54 9.76 -13.15
C THR A 165 -4.15 9.17 -11.79
N GLY A 166 -3.70 10.01 -10.84
CA GLY A 166 -3.40 9.58 -9.47
C GLY A 166 -4.63 9.01 -8.76
N ALA A 167 -5.78 9.71 -8.86
CA ALA A 167 -7.04 9.25 -8.30
C ALA A 167 -7.52 7.94 -8.96
N GLU A 168 -7.35 7.80 -10.28
CA GLU A 168 -7.67 6.57 -11.00
C GLU A 168 -6.83 5.39 -10.50
N HIS A 169 -5.51 5.60 -10.35
CA HIS A 169 -4.62 4.56 -9.83
C HIS A 169 -4.97 4.14 -8.40
N ILE A 170 -5.26 5.10 -7.51
CA ILE A 170 -5.71 4.79 -6.14
C ILE A 170 -7.03 4.03 -6.15
N LYS A 171 -8.00 4.41 -6.96
CA LYS A 171 -9.27 3.66 -7.12
C LYS A 171 -9.01 2.21 -7.57
N ASN A 172 -8.11 2.00 -8.51
CA ASN A 172 -7.77 0.67 -9.01
C ASN A 172 -7.09 -0.19 -7.93
N ILE A 173 -6.13 0.39 -7.18
CA ILE A 173 -5.48 -0.28 -6.04
C ILE A 173 -6.53 -0.66 -5.00
N TYR A 174 -7.40 0.26 -4.60
CA TYR A 174 -8.44 0.00 -3.62
C TYR A 174 -9.47 -1.05 -4.11
N ALA A 175 -9.89 -0.98 -5.38
CA ALA A 175 -10.78 -1.97 -5.97
C ALA A 175 -10.17 -3.38 -5.99
N TYR A 176 -8.86 -3.49 -6.28
CA TYR A 176 -8.14 -4.76 -6.19
C TYR A 176 -8.15 -5.31 -4.76
N ILE A 177 -7.87 -4.48 -3.76
CA ILE A 177 -7.91 -4.85 -2.34
C ILE A 177 -9.30 -5.35 -1.95
N LYS A 178 -10.35 -4.60 -2.28
CA LYS A 178 -11.74 -4.97 -1.99
C LYS A 178 -12.10 -6.32 -2.58
N THR A 179 -11.80 -6.53 -3.84
CA THR A 179 -12.12 -7.77 -4.56
C THR A 179 -11.36 -8.95 -3.96
N THR A 180 -10.06 -8.78 -3.71
CA THR A 180 -9.18 -9.84 -3.19
C THR A 180 -9.59 -10.29 -1.78
N LEU A 181 -9.97 -9.36 -0.92
CA LEU A 181 -10.37 -9.65 0.48
C LEU A 181 -11.88 -9.83 0.66
N ASN A 182 -12.67 -9.71 -0.42
CA ASN A 182 -14.14 -9.72 -0.38
C ASN A 182 -14.73 -8.67 0.59
N ILE A 183 -14.13 -7.48 0.64
CA ILE A 183 -14.63 -6.37 1.45
C ILE A 183 -15.92 -5.83 0.83
N ARG A 184 -17.00 -5.76 1.64
CA ARG A 184 -18.32 -5.31 1.19
C ARG A 184 -18.62 -3.92 1.76
N GLU A 185 -19.29 -3.09 0.97
CA GLU A 185 -19.80 -1.79 1.45
C GLU A 185 -20.73 -1.97 2.66
N GLY A 186 -20.59 -1.05 3.63
CA GLY A 186 -21.35 -1.12 4.89
C GLY A 186 -21.00 -2.31 5.78
N TRP A 187 -19.87 -2.98 5.54
CA TRP A 187 -19.42 -4.11 6.35
C TRP A 187 -19.08 -3.66 7.78
N ARG A 188 -19.92 -4.06 8.74
CA ARG A 188 -19.94 -3.65 10.15
C ARG A 188 -19.54 -4.82 11.05
#